data_31184048e3157c274394968e90f1c3e2
#
_entry.id   31184048e3157c274394968e90f1c3e2
#
_cell.length_a   1.000
_cell.length_b   1.000
_cell.length_c   1.000
_cell.angle_alpha   90.00
_cell.angle_beta   90.00
_cell.angle_gamma   90.00
#
_symmetry.space_group_name_H-M   'P 1'
#
loop_
_entity.id
_entity.type
_entity.pdbx_description
1 polymer ?
#
loop_
_entity_poly.entity_id
_entity_poly.type
_entity_poly.pdbx_seq_one_letter_code
_entity_poly.pdbx_strand_id
1 'polypeptide(L)'
;MRNVEDAWLFVHMLFELIWNYRFLYRDLNDLLSKNRRLETDFQSALHDKARALQAMLDGLARGQAMTAAPTESAAVSHAMVVVLTYWLSYEYVRDPRHALEPESAAAALNRGAFHVLSLLLPYFDSAAREHLMALAGAYRDNAAAR
;
A
#
# COMPACT_ATOMS: atom_id res chain seq x y z
N MET A 1 5.23 -10.37 11.23
CA MET A 1 4.13 -9.44 11.47
C MET A 1 2.96 -10.17 12.06
N ARG A 2 2.47 -9.72 13.18
CA ARG A 2 1.43 -10.44 13.93
C ARG A 2 0.20 -9.59 14.21
N ASN A 3 0.28 -8.27 14.04
CA ASN A 3 -0.84 -7.39 14.34
C ASN A 3 -1.00 -6.29 13.28
N VAL A 4 -2.10 -5.55 13.39
CA VAL A 4 -2.47 -4.50 12.44
C VAL A 4 -1.49 -3.33 12.45
N GLU A 5 -0.91 -3.01 13.60
CA GLU A 5 0.06 -1.92 13.70
C GLU A 5 1.33 -2.24 12.91
N ASP A 6 1.82 -3.48 13.01
CA ASP A 6 2.97 -3.94 12.21
C ASP A 6 2.67 -3.83 10.72
N ALA A 7 1.46 -4.23 10.30
CA ALA A 7 1.03 -4.12 8.91
C ALA A 7 0.95 -2.66 8.46
N TRP A 8 0.44 -1.77 9.31
CA TRP A 8 0.37 -0.34 9.05
C TRP A 8 1.76 0.25 8.79
N LEU A 9 2.71 -0.05 9.68
CA LEU A 9 4.09 0.42 9.55
C LEU A 9 4.77 -0.15 8.30
N PHE A 10 4.54 -1.42 8.01
CA PHE A 10 5.12 -2.08 6.83
C PHE A 10 4.62 -1.46 5.53
N VAL A 11 3.33 -1.23 5.40
CA VAL A 11 2.75 -0.62 4.19
C VAL A 11 3.25 0.82 4.04
N HIS A 12 3.38 1.56 5.13
CA HIS A 12 3.97 2.90 5.09
C HIS A 12 5.42 2.86 4.59
N MET A 13 6.21 1.90 5.06
CA MET A 13 7.58 1.73 4.59
C MET A 13 7.63 1.47 3.08
N LEU A 14 6.74 0.63 2.55
CA LEU A 14 6.66 0.38 1.12
C LEU A 14 6.30 1.66 0.35
N PHE A 15 5.36 2.45 0.86
CA PHE A 15 4.99 3.72 0.23
C PHE A 15 6.12 4.74 0.28
N GLU A 16 6.91 4.77 1.34
CA GLU A 16 8.07 5.65 1.40
C GLU A 16 9.11 5.29 0.34
N LEU A 17 9.36 3.99 0.12
CA LEU A 17 10.23 3.52 -0.95
C LEU A 17 9.68 3.95 -2.31
N ILE A 18 8.40 3.79 -2.55
CA ILE A 18 7.74 4.20 -3.79
C ILE A 18 7.85 5.72 -3.96
N TRP A 19 7.68 6.48 -2.90
CA TRP A 19 7.80 7.94 -2.94
C TRP A 19 9.18 8.40 -3.38
N ASN A 20 10.23 7.71 -2.96
CA ASN A 20 11.60 8.03 -3.37
C ASN A 20 11.80 7.85 -4.88
N TYR A 21 10.98 7.03 -5.52
CA TYR A 21 10.97 6.80 -6.97
C TYR A 21 9.68 7.33 -7.62
N ARG A 22 9.07 8.35 -7.06
CA ARG A 22 7.73 8.81 -7.45
C ARG A 22 7.61 9.19 -8.92
N PHE A 23 8.67 9.74 -9.52
CA PHE A 23 8.63 10.10 -10.94
C PHE A 23 8.64 8.86 -11.84
N LEU A 24 9.31 7.79 -11.43
CA LEU A 24 9.24 6.50 -12.10
C LEU A 24 7.82 5.93 -12.02
N TYR A 25 7.22 5.93 -10.84
CA TYR A 25 5.87 5.40 -10.65
C TYR A 25 4.80 6.23 -11.37
N ARG A 26 4.99 7.55 -11.49
CA ARG A 26 4.09 8.40 -12.27
C ARG A 26 4.08 8.00 -13.75
N ASP A 27 5.24 7.76 -14.33
CA ASP A 27 5.41 7.53 -15.77
C ASP A 27 5.68 6.06 -16.09
N LEU A 28 5.31 5.16 -15.21
CA LEU A 28 5.73 3.76 -15.20
C LEU A 28 5.51 3.06 -16.54
N ASN A 29 4.30 3.13 -17.08
CA ASN A 29 3.95 2.41 -18.31
C ASN A 29 4.76 2.93 -19.51
N ASP A 30 4.96 4.24 -19.60
CA ASP A 30 5.77 4.85 -20.65
C ASP A 30 7.23 4.43 -20.56
N LEU A 31 7.80 4.50 -19.35
CA LEU A 31 9.20 4.15 -19.13
C LEU A 31 9.48 2.66 -19.38
N LEU A 32 8.58 1.79 -18.96
CA LEU A 32 8.72 0.34 -19.21
C LEU A 32 8.64 0.02 -20.70
N SER A 33 7.81 0.74 -21.46
CA SER A 33 7.69 0.52 -22.90
C SER A 33 8.95 0.87 -23.68
N LYS A 34 9.80 1.73 -23.09
CA LYS A 34 11.02 2.26 -23.73
C LYS A 34 12.31 1.63 -23.22
N ASN A 35 12.27 0.87 -22.14
CA ASN A 35 13.50 0.37 -21.49
C ASN A 35 13.29 -1.06 -21.01
N ARG A 36 13.87 -2.01 -21.74
CA ARG A 36 13.73 -3.45 -21.45
C ARG A 36 14.37 -3.85 -20.12
N ARG A 37 15.50 -3.24 -19.75
CA ARG A 37 16.15 -3.54 -18.47
C ARG A 37 15.28 -3.08 -17.29
N LEU A 38 14.70 -1.89 -17.40
CA LEU A 38 13.78 -1.38 -16.40
C LEU A 38 12.55 -2.28 -16.28
N GLU A 39 12.02 -2.74 -17.40
CA GLU A 39 10.91 -3.71 -17.42
C GLU A 39 11.25 -4.96 -16.61
N THR A 40 12.41 -5.57 -16.86
CA THR A 40 12.86 -6.76 -16.13
C THR A 40 13.03 -6.50 -14.65
N ASP A 41 13.70 -5.41 -14.31
CA ASP A 41 13.97 -5.04 -12.92
C ASP A 41 12.68 -4.73 -12.18
N PHE A 42 11.73 -4.06 -12.83
CA PHE A 42 10.45 -3.71 -12.22
C PHE A 42 9.56 -4.95 -12.02
N GLN A 43 9.55 -5.88 -12.96
CA GLN A 43 8.85 -7.15 -12.81
C GLN A 43 9.36 -7.93 -11.61
N SER A 44 10.68 -7.94 -11.40
CA SER A 44 11.29 -8.55 -10.22
C SER A 44 10.84 -7.84 -8.94
N ALA A 45 10.83 -6.51 -8.94
CA ALA A 45 10.37 -5.73 -7.79
C ALA A 45 8.89 -5.97 -7.47
N LEU A 46 8.04 -6.10 -8.49
CA LEU A 46 6.63 -6.48 -8.32
C LEU A 46 6.48 -7.84 -7.66
N HIS A 47 7.25 -8.80 -8.12
CA HIS A 47 7.22 -10.15 -7.57
C HIS A 47 7.63 -10.15 -6.08
N ASP A 48 8.69 -9.42 -5.74
CA ASP A 48 9.16 -9.30 -4.35
C ASP A 48 8.11 -8.63 -3.46
N LYS A 49 7.45 -7.58 -3.94
CA LYS A 49 6.36 -6.91 -3.21
C LYS A 49 5.18 -7.84 -2.98
N ALA A 50 4.81 -8.61 -4.01
CA ALA A 50 3.72 -9.57 -3.89
C ALA A 50 4.02 -10.62 -2.83
N ARG A 51 5.24 -11.14 -2.80
CA ARG A 51 5.68 -12.10 -1.79
C ARG A 51 5.67 -11.49 -0.39
N ALA A 52 6.15 -10.27 -0.26
CA ALA A 52 6.19 -9.57 1.03
C ALA A 52 4.79 -9.31 1.57
N LEU A 53 3.86 -8.89 0.72
CA LEU A 53 2.47 -8.67 1.12
C LEU A 53 1.77 -9.98 1.49
N GLN A 54 2.01 -11.06 0.73
CA GLN A 54 1.45 -12.37 1.09
C GLN A 54 1.99 -12.83 2.45
N ALA A 55 3.29 -12.65 2.71
CA ALA A 55 3.89 -12.97 4.01
C ALA A 55 3.26 -12.15 5.13
N MET A 56 2.92 -10.89 4.87
CA MET A 56 2.20 -10.04 5.83
C MET A 56 0.82 -10.62 6.15
N LEU A 57 0.04 -11.01 5.13
CA LEU A 57 -1.27 -11.62 5.32
C LEU A 57 -1.15 -12.93 6.12
N ASP A 58 -0.19 -13.76 5.76
CA ASP A 58 0.05 -15.03 6.49
C ASP A 58 0.38 -14.76 7.96
N GLY A 59 1.17 -13.73 8.24
CA GLY A 59 1.49 -13.32 9.61
C GLY A 59 0.27 -12.85 10.38
N LEU A 60 -0.60 -12.05 9.76
CA LEU A 60 -1.86 -11.60 10.37
C LEU A 60 -2.79 -12.77 10.66
N ALA A 61 -2.85 -13.74 9.76
CA ALA A 61 -3.66 -14.94 9.96
C ALA A 61 -3.13 -15.79 11.12
N ARG A 62 -1.82 -15.99 11.21
CA ARG A 62 -1.20 -16.70 12.33
C ARG A 62 -1.42 -15.99 13.66
N GLY A 63 -1.43 -14.64 13.65
CA GLY A 63 -1.74 -13.81 14.81
C GLY A 63 -3.22 -13.71 15.14
N GLN A 64 -4.07 -14.41 14.39
CA GLN A 64 -5.54 -14.45 14.57
C GLN A 64 -6.21 -13.09 14.34
N ALA A 65 -5.55 -12.16 13.65
CA ALA A 65 -6.14 -10.87 13.29
C ALA A 65 -7.08 -10.98 12.08
N MET A 66 -6.88 -11.98 11.24
CA MET A 66 -7.70 -12.18 10.04
C MET A 66 -7.93 -13.65 9.75
N THR A 67 -9.00 -13.90 9.00
CA THR A 67 -9.36 -15.23 8.49
C THR A 67 -9.78 -15.10 7.03
N ALA A 68 -9.09 -15.82 6.14
CA ALA A 68 -9.42 -15.87 4.73
C ALA A 68 -9.03 -17.22 4.16
N ALA A 69 -9.81 -17.71 3.20
CA ALA A 69 -9.45 -18.91 2.44
C ALA A 69 -8.16 -18.62 1.62
N PRO A 70 -7.34 -19.64 1.31
CA PRO A 70 -6.10 -19.43 0.57
C PRO A 70 -6.29 -18.69 -0.77
N THR A 71 -7.36 -18.99 -1.51
CA THR A 71 -7.67 -18.32 -2.78
C THR A 71 -8.06 -16.86 -2.56
N GLU A 72 -8.78 -16.55 -1.51
CA GLU A 72 -9.14 -15.19 -1.15
C GLU A 72 -7.90 -14.40 -0.71
N SER A 73 -7.06 -14.99 0.12
CA SER A 73 -5.83 -14.37 0.58
C SER A 73 -4.92 -14.01 -0.60
N ALA A 74 -4.76 -14.92 -1.56
CA ALA A 74 -3.96 -14.68 -2.75
C ALA A 74 -4.54 -13.56 -3.61
N ALA A 75 -5.85 -13.55 -3.81
CA ALA A 75 -6.52 -12.50 -4.60
C ALA A 75 -6.38 -11.12 -3.95
N VAL A 76 -6.54 -11.05 -2.64
CA VAL A 76 -6.42 -9.79 -1.90
C VAL A 76 -5.00 -9.28 -1.93
N SER A 77 -3.99 -10.14 -1.74
CA SER A 77 -2.60 -9.69 -1.81
C SER A 77 -2.24 -9.13 -3.19
N HIS A 78 -2.76 -9.72 -4.27
CA HIS A 78 -2.59 -9.17 -5.62
C HIS A 78 -3.28 -7.82 -5.78
N ALA A 79 -4.50 -7.67 -5.27
CA ALA A 79 -5.20 -6.38 -5.29
C ALA A 79 -4.42 -5.30 -4.54
N MET A 80 -3.81 -5.66 -3.41
CA MET A 80 -2.96 -4.76 -2.64
C MET A 80 -1.75 -4.31 -3.45
N VAL A 81 -1.11 -5.22 -4.19
CA VAL A 81 0.02 -4.88 -5.08
C VAL A 81 -0.41 -3.89 -6.15
N VAL A 82 -1.58 -4.09 -6.75
CA VAL A 82 -2.11 -3.18 -7.77
C VAL A 82 -2.33 -1.78 -7.19
N VAL A 83 -3.00 -1.67 -6.07
CA VAL A 83 -3.26 -0.38 -5.43
C VAL A 83 -1.94 0.30 -5.04
N LEU A 84 -1.03 -0.45 -4.43
CA LEU A 84 0.28 0.06 -4.01
C LEU A 84 1.07 0.61 -5.21
N THR A 85 1.12 -0.15 -6.30
CA THR A 85 1.90 0.18 -7.49
C THR A 85 1.36 1.41 -8.22
N TYR A 86 0.05 1.54 -8.34
CA TYR A 86 -0.57 2.60 -9.12
C TYR A 86 -1.16 3.74 -8.27
N TRP A 87 -0.92 3.72 -6.97
CA TRP A 87 -1.45 4.75 -6.07
C TRP A 87 -1.00 6.16 -6.44
N LEU A 88 0.29 6.35 -6.72
CA LEU A 88 0.82 7.67 -7.08
C LEU A 88 0.32 8.13 -8.45
N SER A 89 0.10 7.20 -9.39
CA SER A 89 -0.56 7.54 -10.66
C SER A 89 -1.97 8.06 -10.43
N TYR A 90 -2.71 7.41 -9.54
CA TYR A 90 -4.05 7.84 -9.15
C TYR A 90 -4.02 9.24 -8.51
N GLU A 91 -3.12 9.47 -7.56
CA GLU A 91 -2.97 10.77 -6.91
C GLU A 91 -2.58 11.86 -7.92
N TYR A 92 -1.70 11.54 -8.85
CA TYR A 92 -1.30 12.46 -9.91
C TYR A 92 -2.47 12.83 -10.83
N VAL A 93 -3.30 11.86 -11.21
CA VAL A 93 -4.49 12.14 -12.04
C VAL A 93 -5.47 13.04 -11.30
N ARG A 94 -5.63 12.85 -9.98
CA ARG A 94 -6.51 13.66 -9.15
C ARG A 94 -6.03 15.11 -9.01
N ASP A 95 -4.72 15.30 -8.83
CA ASP A 95 -4.12 16.61 -8.59
C ASP A 95 -2.72 16.68 -9.19
N PRO A 96 -2.62 16.83 -10.52
CA PRO A 96 -1.32 16.75 -11.19
C PRO A 96 -0.35 17.87 -10.81
N ARG A 97 -0.85 18.97 -10.26
CA ARG A 97 -0.01 20.12 -9.89
C ARG A 97 0.72 19.92 -8.56
N HIS A 98 0.12 19.17 -7.62
CA HIS A 98 0.63 19.09 -6.25
C HIS A 98 0.96 17.67 -5.79
N ALA A 99 0.46 16.64 -6.47
CA ALA A 99 0.51 15.26 -5.98
C ALA A 99 1.92 14.76 -5.65
N LEU A 100 2.93 15.18 -6.42
CA LEU A 100 4.30 14.71 -6.25
C LEU A 100 5.21 15.72 -5.54
N GLU A 101 4.64 16.80 -5.03
CA GLU A 101 5.38 17.77 -4.24
C GLU A 101 5.64 17.24 -2.83
N PRO A 102 6.81 17.52 -2.22
CA PRO A 102 7.13 17.01 -0.88
C PRO A 102 6.09 17.35 0.19
N GLU A 103 5.41 18.49 0.07
CA GLU A 103 4.38 18.93 1.00
C GLU A 103 3.16 18.01 1.01
N SER A 104 2.92 17.30 -0.09
CA SER A 104 1.79 16.39 -0.24
C SER A 104 2.11 14.96 0.18
N ALA A 105 3.39 14.64 0.44
CA ALA A 105 3.84 13.27 0.65
C ALA A 105 3.11 12.57 1.80
N ALA A 106 3.12 13.18 2.99
CA ALA A 106 2.54 12.54 4.18
C ALA A 106 1.06 12.20 4.00
N ALA A 107 0.28 13.14 3.47
CA ALA A 107 -1.15 12.95 3.25
C ALA A 107 -1.42 11.87 2.19
N ALA A 108 -0.67 11.90 1.07
CA ALA A 108 -0.83 10.93 -0.01
C ALA A 108 -0.49 9.52 0.46
N LEU A 109 0.60 9.35 1.21
CA LEU A 109 1.03 8.05 1.70
C LEU A 109 0.10 7.50 2.77
N ASN A 110 -0.42 8.36 3.64
CA ASN A 110 -1.40 7.94 4.66
C ASN A 110 -2.71 7.47 4.01
N ARG A 111 -3.20 8.18 3.00
CA ARG A 111 -4.38 7.73 2.24
C ARG A 111 -4.12 6.41 1.54
N GLY A 112 -2.95 6.27 0.92
CA GLY A 112 -2.55 5.03 0.24
C GLY A 112 -2.51 3.85 1.18
N ALA A 113 -1.86 4.01 2.33
CA ALA A 113 -1.77 2.96 3.34
C ALA A 113 -3.17 2.54 3.84
N PHE A 114 -4.05 3.50 4.09
CA PHE A 114 -5.41 3.20 4.49
C PHE A 114 -6.16 2.41 3.41
N HIS A 115 -6.07 2.84 2.14
CA HIS A 115 -6.77 2.15 1.05
C HIS A 115 -6.22 0.74 0.80
N VAL A 116 -4.91 0.55 0.87
CA VAL A 116 -4.31 -0.78 0.73
C VAL A 116 -4.80 -1.70 1.85
N LEU A 117 -4.72 -1.26 3.11
CA LEU A 117 -5.10 -2.08 4.25
C LEU A 117 -6.62 -2.25 4.39
N SER A 118 -7.42 -1.30 3.88
CA SER A 118 -8.87 -1.42 3.90
C SER A 118 -9.38 -2.61 3.10
N LEU A 119 -8.60 -3.11 2.15
CA LEU A 119 -8.93 -4.33 1.41
C LEU A 119 -9.00 -5.55 2.34
N LEU A 120 -8.36 -5.49 3.50
CA LEU A 120 -8.37 -6.56 4.49
C LEU A 120 -9.56 -6.49 5.46
N LEU A 121 -10.32 -5.37 5.50
CA LEU A 121 -11.40 -5.19 6.45
C LEU A 121 -12.43 -6.33 6.46
N PRO A 122 -12.87 -6.89 5.31
CA PRO A 122 -13.81 -8.00 5.32
C PRO A 122 -13.28 -9.27 5.98
N TYR A 123 -11.97 -9.40 6.11
CA TYR A 123 -11.30 -10.61 6.62
C TYR A 123 -10.80 -10.43 8.06
N PHE A 124 -10.77 -9.19 8.55
CA PHE A 124 -10.31 -8.87 9.91
C PHE A 124 -11.35 -9.30 10.96
N ASP A 125 -10.88 -9.69 12.14
CA ASP A 125 -11.74 -9.78 13.31
C ASP A 125 -12.14 -8.38 13.81
N SER A 126 -13.03 -8.31 14.81
CA SER A 126 -13.53 -7.02 15.31
C SER A 126 -12.42 -6.15 15.90
N ALA A 127 -11.50 -6.74 16.65
CA ALA A 127 -10.40 -6.01 17.27
C ALA A 127 -9.45 -5.44 16.21
N ALA A 128 -9.12 -6.22 15.17
CA ALA A 128 -8.26 -5.76 14.09
C ALA A 128 -8.92 -4.64 13.29
N ARG A 129 -10.22 -4.73 13.01
CA ARG A 129 -10.98 -3.67 12.34
C ARG A 129 -10.93 -2.36 13.11
N GLU A 130 -11.23 -2.43 14.41
CA GLU A 130 -11.20 -1.26 15.29
C GLU A 130 -9.79 -0.64 15.33
N HIS A 131 -8.77 -1.48 15.42
CA HIS A 131 -7.38 -1.03 15.46
C HIS A 131 -6.99 -0.29 14.17
N LEU A 132 -7.33 -0.83 13.01
CA LEU A 132 -7.06 -0.16 11.73
C LEU A 132 -7.79 1.18 11.64
N MET A 133 -9.05 1.21 12.01
CA MET A 133 -9.85 2.44 11.95
C MET A 133 -9.32 3.49 12.93
N ALA A 134 -8.81 3.09 14.09
CA ALA A 134 -8.19 3.99 15.06
C ALA A 134 -6.89 4.60 14.51
N LEU A 135 -6.03 3.78 13.89
CA LEU A 135 -4.79 4.26 13.27
C LEU A 135 -5.08 5.25 12.15
N ALA A 136 -6.03 4.93 11.28
CA ALA A 136 -6.44 5.81 10.18
C ALA A 136 -7.06 7.11 10.69
N GLY A 137 -7.87 7.05 11.75
CA GLY A 137 -8.48 8.22 12.38
C GLY A 137 -7.46 9.17 12.98
N ALA A 138 -6.45 8.66 13.68
CA ALA A 138 -5.39 9.46 14.26
C ALA A 138 -4.63 10.25 13.19
N TYR A 139 -4.34 9.64 12.05
CA TYR A 139 -3.67 10.31 10.94
C TYR A 139 -4.55 11.38 10.28
N ARG A 140 -5.85 11.13 10.14
CA ARG A 140 -6.79 12.12 9.59
C ARG A 140 -6.89 13.34 10.49
N ASP A 141 -6.97 13.15 11.79
CA ASP A 141 -7.07 14.22 12.78
C ASP A 141 -5.80 15.08 12.77
N ASN A 142 -4.64 14.45 12.70
CA ASN A 142 -3.36 15.14 12.59
C ASN A 142 -3.26 15.96 11.29
N ALA A 143 -3.78 15.45 10.18
CA ALA A 143 -3.79 16.15 8.91
C ALA A 143 -4.74 17.36 8.94
N ALA A 144 -5.89 17.25 9.61
CA ALA A 144 -6.87 18.33 9.74
C ALA A 144 -6.38 19.46 10.67
N ALA A 145 -5.49 19.14 11.62
CA ALA A 145 -4.94 20.12 12.58
C ALA A 145 -3.79 20.97 12.00
N ARG A 146 -3.35 20.68 10.78
CA ARG A 146 -2.30 21.41 10.06
C ARG A 146 -2.90 22.27 8.95
#